data_5031b8597f490bfd0ed3d2be4a15fdfa
#
_entry.id   5031b8597f490bfd0ed3d2be4a15fdfa
#
_cell.length_a   1.000
_cell.length_b   1.000
_cell.length_c   1.000
_cell.angle_alpha   90.00
_cell.angle_beta   90.00
_cell.angle_gamma   90.00
#
_symmetry.space_group_name_H-M   'P 1'
#
loop_
_entity.id
_entity.type
_entity.pdbx_description
1 polymer ?
#
loop_
_entity_poly.entity_id
_entity_poly.type
_entity_poly.pdbx_seq_one_letter_code
_entity_poly.pdbx_strand_id
1 'polypeptide(L)'
;MAKILIPSRNRPGSLRSVLGYLAHFYPKSEVIVADGSNEEYRLGYEETIKSVKDTLSVEHRVYDAEFPFFDRILDALNSISDELVIMGADDDYPVMSTMKRGEAFLQKNPDFSTAMGSIIHFKLNKDEALSVRLGHAKNLGNPVARTRAMVFSHFPFSTTYAVTRREHLIERYQRANETFLANFFDFVVGLHDCTAGKLKAFPTVGYFCTRNYKHSYLRADDQLIYLRRADEVLRLVDIMKDDLVNYGGLSDSEAKKVSVRLIRRRISHLADKQPFNIPGFSSHPTFKNSKIVQKQYKEFHGLFIDGHPSRLEHLDTIEYIVSELKSQASQTRDNLGEKASYETFQEQVVSRKGK
;
A
#
# COMPACT_ATOMS: atom_id res chain seq x y z
N MET A 1 9.53 -18.01 9.13
CA MET A 1 8.62 -16.84 9.08
C MET A 1 8.78 -16.23 7.70
N ALA A 2 7.70 -15.84 7.08
CA ALA A 2 7.75 -15.21 5.76
C ALA A 2 8.65 -13.97 5.76
N LYS A 3 9.44 -13.78 4.70
CA LYS A 3 10.29 -12.60 4.52
C LYS A 3 9.45 -11.36 4.27
N ILE A 4 9.94 -10.22 4.73
CA ILE A 4 9.31 -8.91 4.50
C ILE A 4 10.03 -8.27 3.32
N LEU A 5 9.33 -8.03 2.22
CA LEU A 5 9.85 -7.30 1.06
C LEU A 5 9.43 -5.84 1.13
N ILE A 6 10.40 -4.94 1.23
CA ILE A 6 10.20 -3.48 1.31
C ILE A 6 10.80 -2.82 0.06
N PRO A 7 9.98 -2.42 -0.93
CA PRO A 7 10.45 -1.53 -1.98
C PRO A 7 10.65 -0.12 -1.42
N SER A 8 11.79 0.49 -1.74
CA SER A 8 12.11 1.84 -1.29
C SER A 8 12.80 2.66 -2.40
N ARG A 9 12.65 3.99 -2.35
CA ARG A 9 13.35 4.92 -3.24
C ARG A 9 13.50 6.29 -2.60
N ASN A 10 14.74 6.79 -2.46
CA ASN A 10 15.10 8.13 -2.00
C ASN A 10 14.53 8.50 -0.60
N ARG A 11 14.36 7.50 0.28
CA ARG A 11 13.70 7.67 1.58
C ARG A 11 14.40 6.91 2.72
N PRO A 12 15.74 7.05 2.88
CA PRO A 12 16.47 6.31 3.91
C PRO A 12 15.98 6.61 5.33
N GLY A 13 15.52 7.84 5.61
CA GLY A 13 14.96 8.21 6.91
C GLY A 13 13.66 7.49 7.25
N SER A 14 12.74 7.33 6.28
CA SER A 14 11.52 6.56 6.47
C SER A 14 11.84 5.08 6.70
N LEU A 15 12.72 4.52 5.88
CA LEU A 15 13.18 3.14 6.02
C LEU A 15 13.82 2.91 7.40
N ARG A 16 14.63 3.87 7.91
CA ARG A 16 15.24 3.80 9.25
C ARG A 16 14.18 3.61 10.33
N SER A 17 13.09 4.36 10.27
CA SER A 17 12.01 4.23 11.25
C SER A 17 11.32 2.87 11.18
N VAL A 18 11.06 2.34 9.99
CA VAL A 18 10.44 1.02 9.83
C VAL A 18 11.38 -0.09 10.27
N LEU A 19 12.66 -0.06 9.87
CA LEU A 19 13.63 -1.06 10.32
C LEU A 19 13.91 -0.97 11.83
N GLY A 20 13.96 0.25 12.40
CA GLY A 20 14.06 0.46 13.85
C GLY A 20 12.88 -0.13 14.60
N TYR A 21 11.65 0.06 14.10
CA TYR A 21 10.45 -0.56 14.63
C TYR A 21 10.54 -2.09 14.59
N LEU A 22 10.92 -2.67 13.47
CA LEU A 22 11.08 -4.12 13.34
C LEU A 22 12.15 -4.64 14.28
N ALA A 23 13.29 -3.95 14.41
CA ALA A 23 14.36 -4.33 15.32
C ALA A 23 13.93 -4.28 16.78
N HIS A 24 13.12 -3.31 17.15
CA HIS A 24 12.64 -3.12 18.51
C HIS A 24 11.59 -4.17 18.92
N PHE A 25 10.55 -4.34 18.09
CA PHE A 25 9.41 -5.19 18.44
C PHE A 25 9.53 -6.63 17.94
N TYR A 26 10.27 -6.85 16.84
CA TYR A 26 10.31 -8.13 16.13
C TYR A 26 11.72 -8.50 15.70
N PRO A 27 12.65 -8.62 16.66
CA PRO A 27 14.04 -9.00 16.38
C PRO A 27 14.10 -10.33 15.63
N LYS A 28 15.13 -10.51 14.81
CA LYS A 28 15.35 -11.67 13.92
C LYS A 28 14.37 -11.76 12.74
N SER A 29 13.59 -10.71 12.45
CA SER A 29 12.84 -10.65 11.20
C SER A 29 13.79 -10.63 9.99
N GLU A 30 13.41 -11.34 8.94
CA GLU A 30 14.13 -11.35 7.66
C GLU A 30 13.50 -10.31 6.73
N VAL A 31 14.30 -9.35 6.29
CA VAL A 31 13.84 -8.21 5.49
C VAL A 31 14.66 -8.14 4.20
N ILE A 32 13.99 -7.96 3.08
CA ILE A 32 14.61 -7.63 1.80
C ILE A 32 14.24 -6.19 1.48
N VAL A 33 15.23 -5.34 1.34
CA VAL A 33 15.05 -3.95 0.90
C VAL A 33 15.38 -3.88 -0.58
N ALA A 34 14.36 -3.64 -1.41
CA ALA A 34 14.51 -3.44 -2.85
C ALA A 34 14.67 -1.93 -3.13
N ASP A 35 15.92 -1.46 -3.12
CA ASP A 35 16.29 -0.06 -3.19
C ASP A 35 16.55 0.40 -4.63
N GLY A 36 15.71 1.29 -5.16
CA GLY A 36 15.88 1.95 -6.44
C GLY A 36 16.22 3.44 -6.29
N SER A 37 17.02 3.77 -5.30
CA SER A 37 17.38 5.16 -5.00
C SER A 37 18.49 5.69 -5.92
N ASN A 38 18.48 7.01 -6.09
CA ASN A 38 19.58 7.73 -6.69
C ASN A 38 20.83 7.65 -5.81
N GLU A 39 22.01 7.87 -6.42
CA GLU A 39 23.31 7.70 -5.78
C GLU A 39 23.45 8.53 -4.49
N GLU A 40 22.95 9.77 -4.49
CA GLU A 40 23.03 10.66 -3.32
C GLU A 40 22.36 10.14 -2.05
N TYR A 41 21.44 9.18 -2.17
CA TYR A 41 20.75 8.57 -1.01
C TYR A 41 21.38 7.27 -0.51
N ARG A 42 22.31 6.65 -1.28
CA ARG A 42 22.84 5.31 -0.99
C ARG A 42 23.55 5.22 0.35
N LEU A 43 24.37 6.21 0.70
CA LEU A 43 25.03 6.25 2.01
C LEU A 43 24.01 6.18 3.15
N GLY A 44 22.90 6.92 3.05
CA GLY A 44 21.83 6.90 4.06
C GLY A 44 21.16 5.53 4.21
N TYR A 45 21.03 4.75 3.14
CA TYR A 45 20.55 3.37 3.19
C TYR A 45 21.55 2.44 3.88
N GLU A 46 22.83 2.52 3.51
CA GLU A 46 23.89 1.71 4.12
C GLU A 46 23.99 1.95 5.63
N GLU A 47 23.98 3.22 6.07
CA GLU A 47 23.96 3.58 7.48
C GLU A 47 22.71 3.05 8.21
N THR A 48 21.55 3.16 7.56
CA THR A 48 20.29 2.66 8.10
C THR A 48 20.34 1.15 8.32
N ILE A 49 20.78 0.39 7.33
CA ILE A 49 20.89 -1.07 7.42
C ILE A 49 21.94 -1.49 8.44
N LYS A 50 23.09 -0.81 8.45
CA LYS A 50 24.15 -1.03 9.44
C LYS A 50 23.66 -0.85 10.87
N SER A 51 22.75 0.10 11.11
CA SER A 51 22.24 0.38 12.46
C SER A 51 21.39 -0.74 13.05
N VAL A 52 20.86 -1.65 12.24
CA VAL A 52 19.96 -2.76 12.67
C VAL A 52 20.53 -4.16 12.41
N LYS A 53 21.74 -4.29 11.86
CA LYS A 53 22.34 -5.55 11.40
C LYS A 53 22.48 -6.62 12.50
N ASP A 54 22.64 -6.20 13.76
CA ASP A 54 22.82 -7.13 14.89
C ASP A 54 21.47 -7.66 15.40
N THR A 55 20.35 -7.07 14.93
CA THR A 55 19.00 -7.39 15.38
C THR A 55 18.13 -7.98 14.27
N LEU A 56 18.29 -7.51 13.04
CA LEU A 56 17.56 -7.96 11.86
C LEU A 56 18.49 -8.64 10.86
N SER A 57 17.95 -9.61 10.12
CA SER A 57 18.57 -10.12 8.90
C SER A 57 18.08 -9.28 7.71
N VAL A 58 18.89 -8.32 7.25
CA VAL A 58 18.51 -7.43 6.15
C VAL A 58 19.36 -7.73 4.92
N GLU A 59 18.70 -8.14 3.84
CA GLU A 59 19.26 -8.22 2.51
C GLU A 59 18.98 -6.89 1.78
N HIS A 60 20.05 -6.15 1.44
CA HIS A 60 19.94 -4.90 0.70
C HIS A 60 20.21 -5.15 -0.79
N ARG A 61 19.19 -5.01 -1.61
CA ARG A 61 19.25 -5.11 -3.05
C ARG A 61 19.22 -3.73 -3.66
N VAL A 62 20.33 -3.33 -4.23
CA VAL A 62 20.49 -2.04 -4.89
C VAL A 62 20.22 -2.20 -6.38
N TYR A 63 19.28 -1.43 -6.88
CA TYR A 63 18.94 -1.37 -8.30
C TYR A 63 19.35 -0.02 -8.89
N ASP A 64 19.44 0.03 -10.20
CA ASP A 64 19.56 1.29 -10.91
C ASP A 64 18.34 2.19 -10.63
N ALA A 65 18.53 3.49 -10.47
CA ALA A 65 17.46 4.44 -10.18
C ALA A 65 16.39 4.50 -11.29
N GLU A 66 16.78 4.18 -12.53
CA GLU A 66 15.86 4.12 -13.67
C GLU A 66 15.20 2.74 -13.83
N PHE A 67 15.61 1.74 -13.03
CA PHE A 67 14.99 0.41 -13.09
C PHE A 67 13.53 0.51 -12.63
N PRO A 68 12.55 0.07 -13.45
CA PRO A 68 11.15 0.31 -13.20
C PRO A 68 10.66 -0.29 -11.87
N PHE A 69 9.73 0.38 -11.22
CA PHE A 69 9.26 0.00 -9.88
C PHE A 69 8.73 -1.43 -9.80
N PHE A 70 7.87 -1.82 -10.73
CA PHE A 70 7.28 -3.17 -10.72
C PHE A 70 8.28 -4.25 -11.12
N ASP A 71 9.17 -3.96 -12.07
CA ASP A 71 10.22 -4.90 -12.48
C ASP A 71 11.18 -5.18 -11.32
N ARG A 72 11.50 -4.17 -10.50
CA ARG A 72 12.29 -4.30 -9.28
C ARG A 72 11.62 -5.20 -8.23
N ILE A 73 10.32 -5.05 -8.04
CA ILE A 73 9.55 -5.92 -7.14
C ILE A 73 9.53 -7.35 -7.67
N LEU A 74 9.32 -7.54 -8.97
CA LEU A 74 9.29 -8.84 -9.61
C LEU A 74 10.65 -9.54 -9.53
N ASP A 75 11.74 -8.83 -9.76
CA ASP A 75 13.10 -9.36 -9.62
C ASP A 75 13.35 -9.81 -8.17
N ALA A 76 13.01 -8.97 -7.19
CA ALA A 76 13.14 -9.32 -5.79
C ALA A 76 12.28 -10.55 -5.40
N LEU A 77 11.03 -10.63 -5.86
CA LEU A 77 10.15 -11.77 -5.62
C LEU A 77 10.67 -13.06 -6.24
N ASN A 78 11.21 -13.01 -7.47
CA ASN A 78 11.75 -14.16 -8.16
C ASN A 78 12.96 -14.77 -7.44
N SER A 79 13.69 -13.99 -6.66
CA SER A 79 14.85 -14.45 -5.90
C SER A 79 14.50 -15.02 -4.52
N ILE A 80 13.26 -14.83 -4.03
CA ILE A 80 12.79 -15.37 -2.76
C ILE A 80 12.42 -16.84 -2.99
N SER A 81 12.95 -17.73 -2.17
CA SER A 81 12.58 -19.16 -2.21
C SER A 81 11.36 -19.49 -1.33
N ASP A 82 11.01 -18.60 -0.39
CA ASP A 82 9.89 -18.79 0.51
C ASP A 82 8.56 -18.80 -0.24
N GLU A 83 7.66 -19.70 0.15
CA GLU A 83 6.31 -19.79 -0.41
C GLU A 83 5.46 -18.57 -0.07
N LEU A 84 5.68 -17.96 1.09
CA LEU A 84 4.92 -16.83 1.61
C LEU A 84 5.81 -15.60 1.76
N VAL A 85 5.29 -14.45 1.39
CA VAL A 85 5.97 -13.16 1.48
C VAL A 85 5.04 -12.13 2.13
N ILE A 86 5.61 -11.25 2.96
CA ILE A 86 4.93 -10.08 3.51
C ILE A 86 5.36 -8.88 2.67
N MET A 87 4.40 -8.25 2.00
CA MET A 87 4.68 -6.97 1.34
C MET A 87 4.67 -5.85 2.37
N GLY A 88 5.76 -5.08 2.40
CA GLY A 88 5.94 -3.91 3.24
C GLY A 88 6.05 -2.62 2.44
N ALA A 89 6.20 -1.51 3.15
CA ALA A 89 6.60 -0.21 2.62
C ALA A 89 7.64 0.42 3.54
N ASP A 90 8.36 1.39 3.04
CA ASP A 90 9.41 2.08 3.79
C ASP A 90 8.89 3.13 4.78
N ASP A 91 7.55 3.33 4.85
CA ASP A 91 6.89 4.27 5.76
C ASP A 91 5.67 3.68 6.47
N ASP A 92 5.43 2.37 6.37
CA ASP A 92 4.29 1.69 6.98
C ASP A 92 4.76 0.51 7.86
N TYR A 93 4.05 0.25 8.94
CA TYR A 93 4.48 -0.61 10.04
C TYR A 93 3.62 -1.87 10.12
N PRO A 94 4.16 -3.06 9.83
CA PRO A 94 3.44 -4.32 9.93
C PRO A 94 3.24 -4.75 11.39
N VAL A 95 2.05 -5.25 11.72
CA VAL A 95 1.77 -5.89 13.01
C VAL A 95 2.07 -7.38 12.89
N MET A 96 3.23 -7.81 13.36
CA MET A 96 3.76 -9.14 13.09
C MET A 96 2.97 -10.27 13.75
N SER A 97 2.24 -10.04 14.83
CA SER A 97 1.31 -11.03 15.39
C SER A 97 0.21 -11.39 14.39
N THR A 98 -0.33 -10.39 13.70
CA THR A 98 -1.31 -10.60 12.61
C THR A 98 -0.67 -11.26 11.39
N MET A 99 0.56 -10.88 11.04
CA MET A 99 1.29 -11.51 9.92
C MET A 99 1.57 -12.99 10.21
N LYS A 100 2.07 -13.35 11.39
CA LYS A 100 2.27 -14.75 11.82
C LYS A 100 0.97 -15.56 11.80
N ARG A 101 -0.13 -14.96 12.24
CA ARG A 101 -1.46 -15.57 12.15
C ARG A 101 -1.88 -15.81 10.69
N GLY A 102 -1.58 -14.85 9.81
CA GLY A 102 -1.80 -14.98 8.37
C GLY A 102 -1.00 -16.11 7.75
N GLU A 103 0.29 -16.19 8.06
CA GLU A 103 1.18 -17.25 7.63
C GLU A 103 0.65 -18.64 8.05
N ALA A 104 0.37 -18.83 9.34
CA ALA A 104 -0.18 -20.08 9.87
C ALA A 104 -1.53 -20.45 9.25
N PHE A 105 -2.35 -19.47 8.89
CA PHE A 105 -3.61 -19.70 8.20
C PHE A 105 -3.38 -20.17 6.76
N LEU A 106 -2.51 -19.50 6.00
CA LEU A 106 -2.23 -19.84 4.60
C LEU A 106 -1.57 -21.23 4.48
N GLN A 107 -0.67 -21.59 5.40
CA GLN A 107 -0.08 -22.93 5.43
C GLN A 107 -1.11 -24.05 5.56
N LYS A 108 -2.22 -23.80 6.29
CA LYS A 108 -3.30 -24.78 6.50
C LYS A 108 -4.41 -24.72 5.44
N ASN A 109 -4.44 -23.67 4.64
CA ASN A 109 -5.50 -23.39 3.66
C ASN A 109 -4.90 -23.07 2.30
N PRO A 110 -4.49 -24.09 1.52
CA PRO A 110 -3.77 -23.89 0.26
C PRO A 110 -4.60 -23.19 -0.82
N ASP A 111 -5.92 -23.18 -0.68
CA ASP A 111 -6.85 -22.49 -1.58
C ASP A 111 -6.98 -20.97 -1.31
N PHE A 112 -6.36 -20.46 -0.24
CA PHE A 112 -6.24 -19.03 0.02
C PHE A 112 -4.90 -18.50 -0.48
N SER A 113 -4.93 -17.38 -1.20
CA SER A 113 -3.73 -16.70 -1.70
C SER A 113 -3.18 -15.66 -0.75
N THR A 114 -4.08 -14.99 0.02
CA THR A 114 -3.75 -13.80 0.80
C THR A 114 -4.43 -13.79 2.15
N ALA A 115 -3.71 -13.35 3.17
CA ALA A 115 -4.23 -13.17 4.53
C ALA A 115 -3.77 -11.83 5.12
N MET A 116 -4.71 -11.03 5.63
CA MET A 116 -4.44 -9.70 6.13
C MET A 116 -5.29 -9.31 7.33
N GLY A 117 -4.87 -8.27 8.05
CA GLY A 117 -5.69 -7.57 9.04
C GLY A 117 -6.22 -6.25 8.52
N SER A 118 -6.90 -5.51 9.39
CA SER A 118 -7.32 -4.14 9.13
C SER A 118 -6.11 -3.20 9.05
N ILE A 119 -6.26 -2.09 8.34
CA ILE A 119 -5.22 -1.07 8.20
C ILE A 119 -5.65 0.16 9.01
N ILE A 120 -4.76 0.67 9.85
CA ILE A 120 -4.96 1.93 10.55
C ILE A 120 -4.10 2.99 9.88
N HIS A 121 -4.73 4.06 9.41
CA HIS A 121 -4.04 5.17 8.80
C HIS A 121 -3.84 6.30 9.82
N PHE A 122 -2.60 6.74 9.96
CA PHE A 122 -2.23 7.88 10.77
C PHE A 122 -1.87 9.08 9.91
N LYS A 123 -2.29 10.26 10.38
CA LYS A 123 -1.87 11.54 9.82
C LYS A 123 -1.56 12.48 10.95
N LEU A 124 -0.35 13.02 10.95
CA LEU A 124 -0.01 14.14 11.79
C LEU A 124 -0.45 15.44 11.08
N ASN A 125 -1.33 16.20 11.73
CA ASN A 125 -1.79 17.50 11.23
C ASN A 125 -0.75 18.59 11.51
N LYS A 126 -0.95 19.81 10.94
CA LYS A 126 -0.07 20.96 11.16
C LYS A 126 0.10 21.33 12.65
N ASP A 127 -0.94 21.08 13.44
CA ASP A 127 -0.98 21.34 14.87
C ASP A 127 -0.49 20.14 15.72
N GLU A 128 0.22 19.17 15.07
CA GLU A 128 0.68 17.92 15.69
C GLU A 128 -0.45 17.02 16.22
N ALA A 129 -1.69 17.35 15.90
CA ALA A 129 -2.83 16.50 16.23
C ALA A 129 -2.85 15.25 15.35
N LEU A 130 -2.96 14.09 15.99
CA LEU A 130 -3.06 12.81 15.31
C LEU A 130 -4.49 12.59 14.82
N SER A 131 -4.69 12.42 13.51
CA SER A 131 -5.93 11.91 12.97
C SER A 131 -5.78 10.45 12.58
N VAL A 132 -6.76 9.63 12.93
CA VAL A 132 -6.74 8.18 12.74
C VAL A 132 -7.94 7.75 11.91
N ARG A 133 -7.70 6.86 10.94
CA ARG A 133 -8.74 6.27 10.09
C ARG A 133 -8.52 4.77 9.96
N LEU A 134 -9.58 4.00 10.13
CA LEU A 134 -9.57 2.55 9.95
C LEU A 134 -9.93 2.18 8.50
N GLY A 135 -9.07 1.38 7.87
CA GLY A 135 -9.34 0.72 6.60
C GLY A 135 -9.60 -0.78 6.81
N HIS A 136 -10.62 -1.32 6.15
CA HIS A 136 -10.98 -2.73 6.26
C HIS A 136 -10.73 -3.48 4.98
N ALA A 137 -10.20 -4.70 5.11
CA ALA A 137 -10.34 -5.72 4.10
C ALA A 137 -11.61 -6.55 4.33
N LYS A 138 -12.19 -7.03 3.24
CA LYS A 138 -13.29 -7.99 3.29
C LYS A 138 -12.74 -9.41 3.33
N ASN A 139 -13.34 -10.26 4.17
CA ASN A 139 -13.06 -11.68 4.15
C ASN A 139 -13.76 -12.31 2.93
N LEU A 140 -13.00 -12.77 1.96
CA LEU A 140 -13.48 -13.28 0.68
C LEU A 140 -13.10 -14.77 0.51
N GLY A 141 -13.54 -15.60 1.45
CA GLY A 141 -13.38 -17.06 1.41
C GLY A 141 -14.40 -17.80 0.55
N ASN A 142 -15.32 -17.11 -0.11
CA ASN A 142 -16.29 -17.74 -1.00
C ASN A 142 -15.57 -18.43 -2.18
N PRO A 143 -15.86 -19.69 -2.50
CA PRO A 143 -15.21 -20.41 -3.60
C PRO A 143 -15.52 -19.82 -4.98
N VAL A 144 -16.63 -19.11 -5.13
CA VAL A 144 -17.04 -18.54 -6.42
C VAL A 144 -16.34 -17.23 -6.68
N ALA A 145 -15.38 -17.22 -7.62
CA ALA A 145 -14.61 -16.04 -7.99
C ALA A 145 -15.50 -14.87 -8.46
N ARG A 146 -16.58 -15.15 -9.21
CA ARG A 146 -17.57 -14.14 -9.61
C ARG A 146 -18.15 -13.38 -8.41
N THR A 147 -18.51 -14.08 -7.33
CA THR A 147 -19.05 -13.43 -6.12
C THR A 147 -18.00 -12.53 -5.46
N ARG A 148 -16.74 -12.97 -5.38
CA ARG A 148 -15.63 -12.16 -4.85
C ARG A 148 -15.40 -10.91 -5.70
N ALA A 149 -15.38 -11.04 -7.03
CA ALA A 149 -15.27 -9.94 -7.96
C ALA A 149 -16.42 -8.92 -7.80
N MET A 150 -17.64 -9.40 -7.63
CA MET A 150 -18.80 -8.53 -7.41
C MET A 150 -18.71 -7.79 -6.07
N VAL A 151 -18.26 -8.44 -4.99
CA VAL A 151 -18.01 -7.78 -3.71
C VAL A 151 -16.95 -6.68 -3.86
N PHE A 152 -15.82 -6.98 -4.51
CA PHE A 152 -14.78 -5.97 -4.77
C PHE A 152 -15.32 -4.81 -5.61
N SER A 153 -16.13 -5.08 -6.63
CA SER A 153 -16.71 -4.06 -7.51
C SER A 153 -17.63 -3.08 -6.77
N HIS A 154 -18.25 -3.52 -5.68
CA HIS A 154 -19.08 -2.66 -4.83
C HIS A 154 -18.28 -1.95 -3.74
N PHE A 155 -17.27 -2.62 -3.18
CA PHE A 155 -16.48 -2.18 -2.03
C PHE A 155 -14.98 -2.37 -2.29
N PRO A 156 -14.37 -1.57 -3.20
CA PRO A 156 -12.93 -1.67 -3.48
C PRO A 156 -12.12 -1.40 -2.21
N PHE A 157 -11.10 -2.21 -1.98
CA PHE A 157 -10.19 -2.09 -0.84
C PHE A 157 -8.76 -2.44 -1.28
N SER A 158 -7.77 -1.97 -0.53
CA SER A 158 -6.37 -2.30 -0.77
C SER A 158 -6.02 -3.64 -0.12
N THR A 159 -5.29 -4.47 -0.83
CA THR A 159 -4.77 -5.76 -0.37
C THR A 159 -3.24 -5.79 -0.37
N THR A 160 -2.60 -4.64 -0.59
CA THR A 160 -1.14 -4.53 -0.73
C THR A 160 -0.42 -5.05 0.50
N TYR A 161 -0.91 -4.70 1.70
CA TYR A 161 -0.27 -5.02 2.98
C TYR A 161 -0.82 -6.33 3.57
N ALA A 162 -0.22 -7.43 3.19
CA ALA A 162 -0.69 -8.76 3.57
C ALA A 162 0.45 -9.78 3.58
N VAL A 163 0.20 -10.93 4.20
CA VAL A 163 0.94 -12.16 3.88
C VAL A 163 0.30 -12.77 2.65
N THR A 164 1.08 -13.05 1.64
CA THR A 164 0.57 -13.53 0.35
C THR A 164 1.48 -14.64 -0.19
N ARG A 165 0.91 -15.60 -0.91
CA ARG A 165 1.71 -16.59 -1.65
C ARG A 165 2.56 -15.90 -2.69
N ARG A 166 3.84 -16.24 -2.73
CA ARG A 166 4.82 -15.63 -3.64
C ARG A 166 4.37 -15.67 -5.11
N GLU A 167 3.90 -16.81 -5.57
CA GLU A 167 3.45 -16.97 -6.96
C GLU A 167 2.29 -16.04 -7.28
N HIS A 168 1.31 -15.93 -6.37
CA HIS A 168 0.20 -14.99 -6.52
C HIS A 168 0.67 -13.53 -6.50
N LEU A 169 1.72 -13.19 -5.71
CA LEU A 169 2.34 -11.86 -5.76
C LEU A 169 3.00 -11.59 -7.11
N ILE A 170 3.69 -12.56 -7.68
CA ILE A 170 4.33 -12.44 -9.00
C ILE A 170 3.26 -12.14 -10.05
N GLU A 171 2.21 -12.96 -10.15
CA GLU A 171 1.10 -12.72 -11.09
C GLU A 171 0.47 -11.34 -10.91
N ARG A 172 0.20 -10.96 -9.67
CA ARG A 172 -0.37 -9.66 -9.29
C ARG A 172 0.47 -8.48 -9.77
N TYR A 173 1.79 -8.54 -9.56
CA TYR A 173 2.68 -7.46 -9.97
C TYR A 173 2.97 -7.47 -11.47
N GLN A 174 2.93 -8.61 -12.13
CA GLN A 174 2.92 -8.68 -13.59
C GLN A 174 1.71 -7.93 -14.16
N ARG A 175 0.52 -8.18 -13.62
CA ARG A 175 -0.70 -7.43 -14.00
C ARG A 175 -0.59 -5.94 -13.72
N ALA A 176 -0.06 -5.56 -12.56
CA ALA A 176 0.17 -4.15 -12.23
C ALA A 176 1.18 -3.48 -13.17
N ASN A 177 2.20 -4.22 -13.63
CA ASN A 177 3.21 -3.72 -14.57
C ASN A 177 2.67 -3.46 -15.98
N GLU A 178 1.53 -4.06 -16.34
CA GLU A 178 0.83 -3.76 -17.60
C GLU A 178 0.19 -2.37 -17.62
N THR A 179 0.04 -1.70 -16.46
CA THR A 179 -0.53 -0.35 -16.36
C THR A 179 0.55 0.69 -16.03
N PHE A 180 0.52 1.83 -16.73
CA PHE A 180 1.38 2.98 -16.44
C PHE A 180 0.74 3.99 -15.48
N LEU A 181 -0.51 3.76 -15.08
CA LEU A 181 -1.24 4.65 -14.18
C LEU A 181 -1.03 4.24 -12.72
N ALA A 182 0.04 4.71 -12.11
CA ALA A 182 0.41 4.42 -10.73
C ALA A 182 -0.75 4.61 -9.72
N ASN A 183 -1.66 5.56 -9.99
CA ASN A 183 -2.84 5.81 -9.17
C ASN A 183 -3.89 4.69 -9.17
N PHE A 184 -3.78 3.75 -10.11
CA PHE A 184 -4.75 2.68 -10.30
C PHE A 184 -4.18 1.31 -9.96
N PHE A 185 -2.88 1.20 -9.67
CA PHE A 185 -2.29 -0.10 -9.38
C PHE A 185 -2.98 -0.80 -8.21
N ASP A 186 -3.38 -0.09 -7.16
CA ASP A 186 -4.13 -0.64 -6.03
C ASP A 186 -5.44 -1.32 -6.46
N PHE A 187 -6.07 -0.82 -7.53
CA PHE A 187 -7.30 -1.40 -8.07
C PHE A 187 -7.04 -2.67 -8.86
N VAL A 188 -5.99 -2.68 -9.68
CA VAL A 188 -5.56 -3.87 -10.41
C VAL A 188 -5.17 -4.95 -9.42
N VAL A 189 -4.29 -4.62 -8.49
CA VAL A 189 -3.83 -5.51 -7.42
C VAL A 189 -5.01 -6.07 -6.61
N GLY A 190 -5.86 -5.20 -6.08
CA GLY A 190 -6.97 -5.61 -5.23
C GLY A 190 -8.02 -6.45 -5.98
N LEU A 191 -8.27 -6.17 -7.26
CA LEU A 191 -9.18 -6.96 -8.07
C LEU A 191 -8.58 -8.35 -8.34
N HIS A 192 -7.32 -8.41 -8.74
CA HIS A 192 -6.62 -9.68 -8.96
C HIS A 192 -6.65 -10.57 -7.71
N ASP A 193 -6.31 -10.02 -6.53
CA ASP A 193 -6.36 -10.75 -5.26
C ASP A 193 -7.75 -11.31 -4.94
N CYS A 194 -8.80 -10.64 -5.41
CA CYS A 194 -10.18 -11.08 -5.18
C CYS A 194 -10.69 -12.07 -6.22
N THR A 195 -10.15 -12.04 -7.44
CA THR A 195 -10.62 -12.90 -8.54
C THR A 195 -9.77 -14.15 -8.69
N ALA A 196 -8.45 -14.02 -8.74
CA ALA A 196 -7.51 -15.14 -8.92
C ALA A 196 -7.28 -15.95 -7.64
N GLY A 197 -7.60 -15.42 -6.44
CA GLY A 197 -7.41 -16.10 -5.17
C GLY A 197 -8.57 -15.94 -4.20
N LYS A 198 -8.41 -16.50 -2.99
CA LYS A 198 -9.28 -16.24 -1.84
C LYS A 198 -8.52 -15.38 -0.84
N LEU A 199 -9.21 -14.43 -0.22
CA LEU A 199 -8.64 -13.53 0.76
C LEU A 199 -9.23 -13.80 2.14
N LYS A 200 -8.37 -13.97 3.14
CA LYS A 200 -8.72 -14.02 4.55
C LYS A 200 -8.45 -12.68 5.21
N ALA A 201 -9.50 -12.04 5.74
CA ALA A 201 -9.36 -10.88 6.61
C ALA A 201 -9.54 -11.30 8.07
N PHE A 202 -8.63 -10.85 8.95
CA PHE A 202 -8.73 -11.00 10.39
C PHE A 202 -9.29 -9.73 11.03
N PRO A 203 -10.06 -9.84 12.12
CA PRO A 203 -10.56 -8.69 12.89
C PRO A 203 -9.45 -8.15 13.83
N THR A 204 -8.23 -8.01 13.33
CA THR A 204 -7.06 -7.49 14.04
C THR A 204 -6.38 -6.46 13.16
N VAL A 205 -5.56 -5.60 13.74
CA VAL A 205 -4.74 -4.67 12.96
C VAL A 205 -3.64 -5.45 12.24
N GLY A 206 -3.50 -5.24 10.95
CA GLY A 206 -2.44 -5.81 10.13
C GLY A 206 -1.32 -4.82 9.87
N TYR A 207 -1.66 -3.55 9.66
CA TYR A 207 -0.72 -2.49 9.37
C TYR A 207 -1.13 -1.16 9.97
N PHE A 208 -0.13 -0.41 10.38
CA PHE A 208 -0.24 1.01 10.68
C PHE A 208 0.40 1.79 9.53
N CYS A 209 -0.41 2.51 8.76
CA CYS A 209 0.06 3.25 7.60
C CYS A 209 0.15 4.73 7.89
N THR A 210 1.30 5.33 7.62
CA THR A 210 1.48 6.77 7.76
C THR A 210 1.01 7.49 6.51
N ARG A 211 0.31 8.61 6.67
CA ARG A 211 -0.09 9.47 5.56
C ARG A 211 0.70 10.77 5.60
N ASN A 212 1.94 10.70 5.20
CA ASN A 212 2.76 11.89 5.05
C ASN A 212 2.67 12.39 3.61
N TYR A 213 1.76 13.35 3.35
CA TYR A 213 1.50 13.87 2.00
C TYR A 213 2.71 14.58 1.36
N LYS A 214 3.75 14.91 2.12
CA LYS A 214 4.96 15.56 1.57
C LYS A 214 5.77 14.63 0.67
N HIS A 215 5.60 13.34 0.80
CA HIS A 215 6.35 12.32 0.06
C HIS A 215 5.49 11.45 -0.86
N SER A 216 4.23 11.82 -1.08
CA SER A 216 3.42 11.12 -2.07
C SER A 216 4.03 11.35 -3.45
N TYR A 217 4.44 10.27 -4.13
CA TYR A 217 4.85 10.30 -5.54
C TYR A 217 3.72 10.78 -6.47
N LEU A 218 2.51 10.85 -5.94
CA LEU A 218 1.32 11.22 -6.65
C LEU A 218 1.04 12.70 -6.38
N ARG A 219 1.61 13.57 -7.20
CA ARG A 219 1.23 14.99 -7.23
C ARG A 219 -0.20 15.14 -7.70
N ALA A 220 -0.83 16.24 -7.33
CA ALA A 220 -2.15 16.59 -7.83
C ALA A 220 -2.23 16.55 -9.37
N ASP A 221 -1.15 16.96 -10.04
CA ASP A 221 -1.03 16.94 -11.51
C ASP A 221 -0.98 15.51 -12.08
N ASP A 222 -0.33 14.59 -11.39
CA ASP A 222 -0.31 13.17 -11.77
C ASP A 222 -1.68 12.52 -11.59
N GLN A 223 -2.50 13.02 -10.67
CA GLN A 223 -3.86 12.52 -10.46
C GLN A 223 -4.80 12.86 -11.60
N LEU A 224 -4.50 13.86 -12.42
CA LEU A 224 -5.26 14.25 -13.60
C LEU A 224 -4.73 13.64 -14.90
N ILE A 225 -3.67 12.85 -14.84
CA ILE A 225 -3.06 12.22 -16.03
C ILE A 225 -4.06 11.38 -16.82
N TYR A 226 -5.04 10.76 -16.13
CA TYR A 226 -6.11 9.98 -16.78
C TYR A 226 -6.98 10.81 -17.71
N LEU A 227 -7.10 12.14 -17.51
CA LEU A 227 -7.81 13.04 -18.41
C LEU A 227 -7.03 13.30 -19.70
N ARG A 228 -5.70 13.15 -19.65
CA ARG A 228 -4.79 13.39 -20.76
C ARG A 228 -4.38 12.11 -21.48
N ARG A 229 -4.62 10.95 -20.86
CA ARG A 229 -4.17 9.63 -21.31
C ARG A 229 -5.34 8.65 -21.36
N ALA A 230 -6.31 8.96 -22.23
CA ALA A 230 -7.50 8.11 -22.43
C ALA A 230 -7.14 6.70 -22.87
N ASP A 231 -6.07 6.54 -23.64
CA ASP A 231 -5.48 5.27 -24.08
C ASP A 231 -5.11 4.38 -22.88
N GLU A 232 -4.44 4.95 -21.87
CA GLU A 232 -4.06 4.24 -20.65
C GLU A 232 -5.27 3.83 -19.81
N VAL A 233 -6.30 4.68 -19.76
CA VAL A 233 -7.57 4.34 -19.08
C VAL A 233 -8.27 3.18 -19.76
N LEU A 234 -8.28 3.15 -21.11
CA LEU A 234 -8.85 2.03 -21.86
C LEU A 234 -8.05 0.74 -21.63
N ARG A 235 -6.72 0.81 -21.64
CA ARG A 235 -5.86 -0.33 -21.33
C ARG A 235 -6.13 -0.87 -19.91
N LEU A 236 -6.29 0.01 -18.92
CA LEU A 236 -6.65 -0.37 -17.57
C LEU A 236 -8.00 -1.08 -17.51
N VAL A 237 -9.00 -0.62 -18.30
CA VAL A 237 -10.30 -1.32 -18.44
C VAL A 237 -10.08 -2.73 -18.95
N ASP A 238 -9.23 -2.92 -19.97
CA ASP A 238 -8.98 -4.23 -20.57
C ASP A 238 -8.26 -5.17 -19.59
N ILE A 239 -7.21 -4.71 -18.89
CA ILE A 239 -6.51 -5.49 -17.85
C ILE A 239 -7.50 -6.00 -16.80
N MET A 240 -8.34 -5.10 -16.25
CA MET A 240 -9.32 -5.46 -15.23
C MET A 240 -10.43 -6.36 -15.79
N LYS A 241 -10.84 -6.16 -17.03
CA LYS A 241 -11.81 -7.01 -17.73
C LYS A 241 -11.27 -8.42 -17.87
N ASP A 242 -10.03 -8.58 -18.30
CA ASP A 242 -9.41 -9.89 -18.51
C ASP A 242 -9.33 -10.70 -17.21
N ASP A 243 -8.97 -10.06 -16.07
CA ASP A 243 -9.02 -10.73 -14.77
C ASP A 243 -10.45 -11.16 -14.39
N LEU A 244 -11.45 -10.32 -14.65
CA LEU A 244 -12.85 -10.63 -14.36
C LEU A 244 -13.40 -11.77 -15.24
N VAL A 245 -12.93 -11.89 -16.47
CA VAL A 245 -13.28 -13.01 -17.38
C VAL A 245 -12.54 -14.27 -16.93
N ASN A 246 -11.21 -14.21 -16.83
CA ASN A 246 -10.37 -15.39 -16.62
C ASN A 246 -10.55 -16.02 -15.23
N TYR A 247 -10.68 -15.19 -14.20
CA TYR A 247 -10.78 -15.65 -12.80
C TYR A 247 -12.15 -15.35 -12.18
N GLY A 248 -12.82 -14.28 -12.63
CA GLY A 248 -14.12 -13.87 -12.08
C GLY A 248 -15.30 -14.65 -12.60
N GLY A 249 -15.16 -15.35 -13.73
CA GLY A 249 -16.21 -16.10 -14.41
C GLY A 249 -17.33 -15.20 -14.95
N LEU A 250 -17.03 -13.92 -15.25
CA LEU A 250 -17.97 -13.00 -15.89
C LEU A 250 -17.87 -13.14 -17.41
N SER A 251 -18.99 -12.86 -18.10
CA SER A 251 -18.94 -12.64 -19.54
C SER A 251 -18.15 -11.38 -19.88
N ASP A 252 -17.59 -11.28 -21.08
CA ASP A 252 -16.82 -10.12 -21.54
C ASP A 252 -17.61 -8.80 -21.36
N SER A 253 -18.90 -8.80 -21.72
CA SER A 253 -19.78 -7.63 -21.57
C SER A 253 -19.99 -7.23 -20.10
N GLU A 254 -20.21 -8.19 -19.20
CA GLU A 254 -20.37 -7.92 -17.77
C GLU A 254 -19.05 -7.44 -17.15
N ALA A 255 -17.95 -8.10 -17.48
CA ALA A 255 -16.61 -7.75 -17.02
C ALA A 255 -16.24 -6.31 -17.41
N LYS A 256 -16.48 -5.94 -18.66
CA LYS A 256 -16.27 -4.57 -19.17
C LYS A 256 -17.10 -3.54 -18.41
N LYS A 257 -18.39 -3.83 -18.15
CA LYS A 257 -19.28 -2.94 -17.37
C LYS A 257 -18.77 -2.76 -15.93
N VAL A 258 -18.30 -3.82 -15.30
CA VAL A 258 -17.74 -3.78 -13.94
C VAL A 258 -16.46 -2.96 -13.93
N SER A 259 -15.52 -3.20 -14.83
CA SER A 259 -14.25 -2.47 -14.95
C SER A 259 -14.46 -0.97 -15.15
N VAL A 260 -15.30 -0.60 -16.12
CA VAL A 260 -15.64 0.81 -16.38
C VAL A 260 -16.25 1.46 -15.13
N ARG A 261 -17.17 0.78 -14.43
CA ARG A 261 -17.78 1.30 -13.19
C ARG A 261 -16.74 1.54 -12.09
N LEU A 262 -15.81 0.62 -11.90
CA LEU A 262 -14.74 0.74 -10.90
C LEU A 262 -13.83 1.94 -11.20
N ILE A 263 -13.41 2.07 -12.45
CA ILE A 263 -12.53 3.16 -12.87
C ILE A 263 -13.25 4.50 -12.74
N ARG A 264 -14.50 4.63 -13.22
CA ARG A 264 -15.30 5.86 -13.06
C ARG A 264 -15.42 6.25 -11.60
N ARG A 265 -15.67 5.28 -10.71
CA ARG A 265 -15.76 5.53 -9.26
C ARG A 265 -14.43 6.02 -8.68
N ARG A 266 -13.29 5.46 -9.13
CA ARG A 266 -11.97 5.92 -8.69
C ARG A 266 -11.68 7.32 -9.18
N ILE A 267 -11.96 7.61 -10.44
CA ILE A 267 -11.79 8.94 -11.03
C ILE A 267 -12.64 9.97 -10.27
N SER A 268 -13.92 9.69 -10.03
CA SER A 268 -14.79 10.58 -9.23
C SER A 268 -14.22 10.83 -7.84
N HIS A 269 -13.74 9.79 -7.15
CA HIS A 269 -13.14 9.94 -5.83
C HIS A 269 -11.83 10.76 -5.84
N LEU A 270 -11.04 10.67 -6.90
CA LEU A 270 -9.83 11.47 -7.08
C LEU A 270 -10.21 12.93 -7.38
N ALA A 271 -11.20 13.16 -8.23
CA ALA A 271 -11.70 14.49 -8.57
C ALA A 271 -12.28 15.23 -7.36
N ASP A 272 -13.03 14.52 -6.49
CA ASP A 272 -13.60 15.10 -5.26
C ASP A 272 -12.53 15.56 -4.25
N LYS A 273 -11.32 15.06 -4.34
CA LYS A 273 -10.18 15.45 -3.48
C LYS A 273 -9.40 16.64 -4.04
N GLN A 274 -9.66 17.06 -5.28
CA GLN A 274 -8.98 18.18 -5.90
C GLN A 274 -9.67 19.49 -5.52
N PRO A 275 -8.93 20.61 -5.35
CA PRO A 275 -9.50 21.91 -5.10
C PRO A 275 -10.24 22.50 -6.33
N PHE A 276 -10.23 21.82 -7.46
CA PHE A 276 -10.92 22.23 -8.67
C PHE A 276 -12.33 21.62 -8.70
N ASN A 277 -13.34 22.48 -8.54
CA ASN A 277 -14.72 22.15 -8.84
C ASN A 277 -14.85 21.83 -10.34
N ILE A 278 -14.87 20.57 -10.70
CA ILE A 278 -15.30 20.16 -12.04
C ILE A 278 -16.83 20.17 -12.00
N PRO A 279 -17.49 21.08 -12.73
CA PRO A 279 -18.95 21.16 -12.75
C PRO A 279 -19.56 19.79 -13.11
N GLY A 280 -20.46 19.29 -12.27
CA GLY A 280 -21.12 18.00 -12.45
C GLY A 280 -20.60 16.84 -11.60
N PHE A 281 -19.47 16.97 -10.89
CA PHE A 281 -18.91 15.90 -10.04
C PHE A 281 -19.00 16.17 -8.53
N SER A 282 -19.39 17.38 -8.12
CA SER A 282 -19.26 17.84 -6.73
C SER A 282 -20.40 17.43 -5.77
N SER A 283 -21.40 16.67 -6.19
CA SER A 283 -22.64 16.55 -5.42
C SER A 283 -23.02 15.16 -4.93
N HIS A 284 -22.07 14.30 -4.51
CA HIS A 284 -22.49 13.10 -3.80
C HIS A 284 -22.30 13.24 -2.29
N PRO A 285 -23.39 13.53 -1.52
CA PRO A 285 -23.38 13.68 -0.05
C PRO A 285 -23.10 12.40 0.73
N THR A 286 -22.85 11.29 0.06
CA THR A 286 -22.98 9.93 0.59
C THR A 286 -21.91 9.52 1.60
N PHE A 287 -20.87 10.32 1.84
CA PHE A 287 -19.79 9.87 2.73
C PHE A 287 -19.82 10.44 4.15
N LYS A 288 -20.45 11.59 4.38
CA LYS A 288 -20.46 12.20 5.72
C LYS A 288 -21.38 11.52 6.75
N ASN A 289 -22.42 10.85 6.30
CA ASN A 289 -23.44 10.23 7.18
C ASN A 289 -23.63 8.72 7.00
N SER A 290 -22.65 8.02 6.41
CA SER A 290 -22.84 6.61 6.15
C SER A 290 -22.78 5.77 7.43
N LYS A 291 -23.72 4.84 7.59
CA LYS A 291 -23.70 3.80 8.64
C LYS A 291 -22.37 3.01 8.65
N ILE A 292 -21.65 2.99 7.53
CA ILE A 292 -20.34 2.39 7.36
C ILE A 292 -19.28 3.12 8.21
N VAL A 293 -19.25 4.46 8.20
CA VAL A 293 -18.30 5.25 9.01
C VAL A 293 -18.56 5.06 10.50
N GLN A 294 -19.83 5.02 10.92
CA GLN A 294 -20.19 4.77 12.31
C GLN A 294 -19.85 3.34 12.75
N LYS A 295 -20.03 2.36 11.87
CA LYS A 295 -19.62 0.97 12.12
C LYS A 295 -18.09 0.87 12.22
N GLN A 296 -17.34 1.51 11.34
CA GLN A 296 -15.87 1.55 11.38
C GLN A 296 -15.37 2.16 12.70
N TYR A 297 -16.01 3.22 13.18
CA TYR A 297 -15.63 3.84 14.46
C TYR A 297 -15.83 2.88 15.64
N LYS A 298 -16.95 2.14 15.69
CA LYS A 298 -17.19 1.13 16.72
C LYS A 298 -16.20 -0.03 16.66
N GLU A 299 -15.86 -0.49 15.46
CA GLU A 299 -14.86 -1.56 15.26
C GLU A 299 -13.45 -1.09 15.65
N PHE A 300 -13.09 0.15 15.34
CA PHE A 300 -11.84 0.77 15.78
C PHE A 300 -11.75 0.82 17.30
N HIS A 301 -12.79 1.30 17.97
CA HIS A 301 -12.86 1.27 19.44
C HIS A 301 -12.69 -0.15 19.98
N GLY A 302 -13.35 -1.14 19.36
CA GLY A 302 -13.25 -2.54 19.76
C GLY A 302 -11.82 -3.09 19.78
N LEU A 303 -10.93 -2.61 18.91
CA LEU A 303 -9.52 -3.04 18.85
C LEU A 303 -8.67 -2.53 20.03
N PHE A 304 -9.12 -1.51 20.74
CA PHE A 304 -8.41 -0.87 21.84
C PHE A 304 -9.11 -0.97 23.20
N ILE A 305 -10.20 -1.78 23.29
CA ILE A 305 -10.89 -2.01 24.56
C ILE A 305 -10.08 -2.96 25.44
N ASP A 306 -10.26 -2.83 26.75
CA ASP A 306 -9.70 -3.76 27.72
C ASP A 306 -10.10 -5.19 27.42
N GLY A 307 -9.14 -6.12 27.43
CA GLY A 307 -9.34 -7.51 27.13
C GLY A 307 -9.15 -7.93 25.65
N HIS A 308 -8.93 -6.99 24.70
CA HIS A 308 -8.55 -7.39 23.34
C HIS A 308 -7.12 -7.97 23.34
N PRO A 309 -6.89 -9.19 22.77
CA PRO A 309 -5.60 -9.88 22.87
C PRO A 309 -4.38 -9.11 22.35
N SER A 310 -4.58 -8.24 21.37
CA SER A 310 -3.50 -7.45 20.75
C SER A 310 -3.48 -6.00 21.21
N ARG A 311 -4.22 -5.64 22.26
CA ARG A 311 -4.35 -4.23 22.68
C ARG A 311 -3.01 -3.58 23.02
N LEU A 312 -2.20 -4.25 23.84
CA LEU A 312 -0.90 -3.72 24.26
C LEU A 312 0.04 -3.53 23.07
N GLU A 313 0.16 -4.55 22.20
CA GLU A 313 0.97 -4.46 20.98
C GLU A 313 0.51 -3.27 20.09
N HIS A 314 -0.79 -3.05 19.96
CA HIS A 314 -1.32 -1.94 19.18
C HIS A 314 -0.99 -0.59 19.80
N LEU A 315 -1.11 -0.44 21.13
CA LEU A 315 -0.81 0.81 21.83
C LEU A 315 0.68 1.12 21.77
N ASP A 316 1.54 0.15 22.08
CA ASP A 316 2.99 0.30 22.02
C ASP A 316 3.46 0.69 20.62
N THR A 317 2.86 0.06 19.59
CA THR A 317 3.14 0.41 18.18
C THR A 317 2.71 1.84 17.86
N ILE A 318 1.53 2.28 18.33
CA ILE A 318 1.05 3.65 18.12
C ILE A 318 1.98 4.66 18.80
N GLU A 319 2.40 4.41 20.03
CA GLU A 319 3.33 5.29 20.74
C GLU A 319 4.66 5.42 20.00
N TYR A 320 5.21 4.31 19.54
CA TYR A 320 6.41 4.31 18.72
C TYR A 320 6.23 5.17 17.46
N ILE A 321 5.17 4.93 16.67
CA ILE A 321 4.91 5.66 15.43
C ILE A 321 4.74 7.15 15.68
N VAL A 322 4.00 7.53 16.73
CA VAL A 322 3.78 8.95 17.09
C VAL A 322 5.10 9.62 17.48
N SER A 323 5.97 8.94 18.23
CA SER A 323 7.29 9.47 18.60
C SER A 323 8.17 9.69 17.37
N GLU A 324 8.19 8.72 16.43
CA GLU A 324 8.94 8.81 15.19
C GLU A 324 8.43 9.95 14.28
N LEU A 325 7.11 10.07 14.11
CA LEU A 325 6.52 11.15 13.31
C LEU A 325 6.84 12.53 13.87
N LYS A 326 6.84 12.67 15.20
CA LYS A 326 7.23 13.92 15.87
C LYS A 326 8.71 14.22 15.69
N SER A 327 9.58 13.22 15.84
CA SER A 327 11.02 13.34 15.58
C SER A 327 11.31 13.80 14.15
N GLN A 328 10.69 13.16 13.16
CA GLN A 328 10.82 13.55 11.76
C GLN A 328 10.29 14.97 11.48
N ALA A 329 9.19 15.37 12.11
CA ALA A 329 8.64 16.72 11.98
C ALA A 329 9.59 17.79 12.56
N SER A 330 10.26 17.50 13.68
CA SER A 330 11.26 18.39 14.29
C SER A 330 12.49 18.53 13.40
N GLN A 331 13.05 17.41 12.92
CA GLN A 331 14.19 17.42 11.99
C GLN A 331 13.90 18.17 10.69
N THR A 332 12.65 18.06 10.18
CA THR A 332 12.23 18.78 8.96
C THR A 332 12.11 20.29 9.24
N ARG A 333 11.73 20.71 10.45
CA ARG A 333 11.70 22.13 10.82
C ARG A 333 13.11 22.73 10.90
N ASP A 334 14.05 21.97 11.45
CA ASP A 334 15.46 22.38 11.56
C ASP A 334 16.14 22.45 10.18
N ASN A 335 15.75 21.55 9.24
CA ASN A 335 16.25 21.53 7.87
C ASN A 335 15.49 22.46 6.90
N LEU A 336 14.37 23.04 7.25
CA LEU A 336 13.62 24.03 6.43
C LEU A 336 14.32 25.40 6.36
N GLY A 337 15.46 25.58 7.04
CA GLY A 337 16.43 26.64 6.73
C GLY A 337 17.09 26.48 5.34
N GLU A 338 17.06 25.27 4.74
CA GLU A 338 17.57 24.98 3.40
C GLU A 338 16.41 24.85 2.38
N LYS A 339 16.06 25.99 1.78
CA LYS A 339 15.03 26.15 0.74
C LYS A 339 15.36 25.50 -0.61
N ALA A 340 16.41 24.70 -0.71
CA ALA A 340 17.05 24.43 -1.99
C ALA A 340 16.58 23.20 -2.79
N SER A 341 15.80 22.24 -2.24
CA SER A 341 15.61 20.97 -2.96
C SER A 341 14.28 20.81 -3.74
N TYR A 342 13.32 21.69 -3.56
CA TYR A 342 11.99 21.53 -4.15
C TYR A 342 11.88 22.18 -5.55
N GLU A 343 12.60 23.27 -5.80
CA GLU A 343 12.61 23.98 -7.08
C GLU A 343 13.40 23.22 -8.14
N THR A 344 14.50 22.58 -7.76
CA THR A 344 15.39 21.86 -8.68
C THR A 344 14.73 20.64 -9.35
N PHE A 345 13.81 19.96 -8.67
CA PHE A 345 13.11 18.82 -9.27
C PHE A 345 12.02 19.22 -10.25
N GLN A 346 11.39 20.38 -10.05
CA GLN A 346 10.41 20.92 -11.01
C GLN A 346 11.10 21.34 -12.32
N GLU A 347 12.29 21.91 -12.23
CA GLU A 347 13.06 22.33 -13.41
C GLU A 347 13.54 21.13 -14.23
N GLN A 348 13.95 20.02 -13.59
CA GLN A 348 14.40 18.81 -14.28
C GLN A 348 13.25 18.10 -15.03
N VAL A 349 12.03 18.12 -14.50
CA VAL A 349 10.86 17.51 -15.17
C VAL A 349 10.37 18.35 -16.32
N VAL A 350 10.50 19.68 -16.23
CA VAL A 350 10.11 20.62 -17.32
C VAL A 350 11.13 20.58 -18.45
N SER A 351 12.42 20.46 -18.15
CA SER A 351 13.49 20.43 -19.16
C SER A 351 13.49 19.15 -20.03
N ARG A 352 12.94 18.03 -19.52
CA ARG A 352 12.81 16.78 -20.30
C ARG A 352 11.60 16.76 -21.25
N LYS A 353 10.70 17.75 -21.18
CA LYS A 353 9.53 17.88 -22.07
C LYS A 353 9.79 18.75 -23.29
N GLY A 354 10.99 19.27 -23.45
CA GLY A 354 11.39 20.18 -24.54
C GLY A 354 12.42 19.57 -25.51
N LYS A 355 12.61 18.23 -25.51
CA LYS A 355 13.44 17.55 -26.51
C LYS A 355 12.67 16.42 -27.18
#